data_86e9559100afcbd4c63c82393a67de92
#
_entry.id   86e9559100afcbd4c63c82393a67de92
#
_cell.length_a   1.000
_cell.length_b   1.000
_cell.length_c   1.000
_cell.angle_alpha   90.00
_cell.angle_beta   90.00
_cell.angle_gamma   90.00
#
_symmetry.space_group_name_H-M   'P 1'
#
loop_
_entity.id
_entity.type
_entity.pdbx_description
1 polymer ?
#
loop_
_entity_poly.entity_id
_entity_poly.type
_entity_poly.pdbx_seq_one_letter_code
_entity_poly.pdbx_strand_id
1 'polypeptide(L)'
;VTDPRNIGSIIRSAVAFNIDGIIVKERSFPGKSKLLYKSASGGTEHIKIFRVANINTTIRFLKTKDFWISAFDVNASKDFTDNNWEGRNVLLFGSEGFGLRKNTLSNSDYQFKVKMNTRVESLNISNTVSVVCHYIFKTINKK
;
A
#
# COMPACT_ATOMS: atom_id res chain seq x y z
N VAL A 1 -9.01 -0.67 2.29
CA VAL A 1 -9.30 0.73 1.89
C VAL A 1 -10.55 0.75 1.02
N THR A 2 -11.59 1.44 1.45
CA THR A 2 -12.89 1.44 0.76
C THR A 2 -13.33 2.83 0.29
N ASP A 3 -12.84 3.90 0.91
CA ASP A 3 -13.20 5.27 0.53
C ASP A 3 -12.67 5.59 -0.87
N PRO A 4 -13.55 5.96 -1.83
CA PRO A 4 -13.14 6.25 -3.21
C PRO A 4 -12.10 7.38 -3.32
N ARG A 5 -12.15 8.37 -2.43
CA ARG A 5 -11.19 9.47 -2.43
C ARG A 5 -9.80 8.99 -2.04
N ASN A 6 -9.73 8.14 -1.00
CA ASN A 6 -8.46 7.56 -0.56
C ASN A 6 -7.87 6.66 -1.64
N ILE A 7 -8.68 5.81 -2.25
CA ILE A 7 -8.23 4.93 -3.32
C ILE A 7 -7.73 5.75 -4.52
N GLY A 8 -8.47 6.79 -4.92
CA GLY A 8 -8.05 7.67 -6.01
C GLY A 8 -6.72 8.37 -5.72
N SER A 9 -6.55 8.89 -4.51
CA SER A 9 -5.31 9.53 -4.09
C SER A 9 -4.14 8.55 -4.03
N ILE A 10 -4.39 7.32 -3.60
CA ILE A 10 -3.39 6.25 -3.60
C ILE A 10 -2.94 5.93 -5.03
N ILE A 11 -3.87 5.79 -5.95
CA ILE A 11 -3.57 5.54 -7.36
C ILE A 11 -2.67 6.65 -7.93
N ARG A 12 -3.01 7.89 -7.66
CA ARG A 12 -2.24 9.04 -8.13
C ARG A 12 -0.81 9.02 -7.58
N SER A 13 -0.63 8.75 -6.30
CA SER A 13 0.69 8.63 -5.67
C SER A 13 1.48 7.46 -6.25
N ALA A 14 0.82 6.32 -6.45
CA ALA A 14 1.45 5.14 -7.02
C ALA A 14 2.01 5.40 -8.42
N VAL A 15 1.26 6.09 -9.25
CA VAL A 15 1.73 6.49 -10.59
C VAL A 15 2.90 7.46 -10.48
N ALA A 16 2.77 8.46 -9.61
CA ALA A 16 3.82 9.48 -9.44
C ALA A 16 5.15 8.88 -8.97
N PHE A 17 5.11 7.81 -8.20
CA PHE A 17 6.30 7.21 -7.61
C PHE A 17 6.64 5.82 -8.18
N ASN A 18 6.26 5.58 -9.44
CA ASN A 18 6.65 4.40 -10.22
C ASN A 18 6.28 3.05 -9.58
N ILE A 19 5.13 2.97 -8.95
CA ILE A 19 4.61 1.70 -8.47
C ILE A 19 4.07 0.91 -9.67
N ASP A 20 4.39 -0.37 -9.74
CA ASP A 20 4.07 -1.21 -10.91
C ASP A 20 2.60 -1.60 -10.99
N GLY A 21 1.94 -1.75 -9.86
CA GLY A 21 0.54 -2.16 -9.85
C GLY A 21 -0.07 -2.03 -8.47
N ILE A 22 -1.40 -2.07 -8.44
CA ILE A 22 -2.19 -2.01 -7.20
C ILE A 22 -3.06 -3.25 -7.15
N ILE A 23 -3.09 -3.90 -5.99
CA ILE A 23 -3.95 -5.05 -5.73
C ILE A 23 -5.05 -4.62 -4.78
N VAL A 24 -6.28 -4.87 -5.16
CA VAL A 24 -7.46 -4.51 -4.36
C VAL A 24 -8.36 -5.73 -4.19
N LYS A 25 -9.06 -5.78 -3.06
CA LYS A 25 -10.08 -6.79 -2.86
C LYS A 25 -11.30 -6.42 -3.69
N GLU A 26 -11.74 -7.32 -4.56
CA GLU A 26 -12.80 -7.05 -5.53
C GLU A 26 -14.09 -6.52 -4.92
N ARG A 27 -14.53 -7.11 -3.80
CA ARG A 27 -15.77 -6.69 -3.12
C ARG A 27 -15.72 -5.28 -2.53
N SER A 28 -14.52 -4.79 -2.23
CA SER A 28 -14.33 -3.50 -1.57
C SER A 28 -13.94 -2.39 -2.53
N PHE A 29 -13.71 -2.71 -3.80
CA PHE A 29 -13.21 -1.74 -4.75
C PHE A 29 -14.36 -0.99 -5.44
N PRO A 30 -14.45 0.36 -5.29
CA PRO A 30 -15.51 1.15 -5.91
C PRO A 30 -15.17 1.51 -7.36
N GLY A 31 -15.00 0.51 -8.22
CA GLY A 31 -14.47 0.68 -9.59
C GLY A 31 -15.30 1.52 -10.54
N LYS A 32 -16.57 1.80 -10.20
CA LYS A 32 -17.46 2.65 -11.02
C LYS A 32 -17.66 4.04 -10.41
N SER A 33 -16.90 4.39 -9.37
CA SER A 33 -17.05 5.67 -8.69
C SER A 33 -16.43 6.82 -9.48
N LYS A 34 -17.23 7.83 -9.79
CA LYS A 34 -16.72 9.08 -10.39
C LYS A 34 -15.74 9.78 -9.47
N LEU A 35 -15.96 9.68 -8.16
CA LEU A 35 -15.11 10.32 -7.16
C LEU A 35 -13.72 9.70 -7.15
N LEU A 36 -13.62 8.38 -7.33
CA LEU A 36 -12.35 7.67 -7.45
C LEU A 36 -11.56 8.21 -8.65
N TYR A 37 -12.16 8.24 -9.82
CA TYR A 37 -11.49 8.68 -11.04
C TYR A 37 -11.07 10.15 -10.98
N LYS A 38 -11.91 11.00 -10.41
CA LYS A 38 -11.59 12.41 -10.19
C LYS A 38 -10.38 12.57 -9.26
N SER A 39 -10.35 11.83 -8.15
CA SER A 39 -9.25 11.88 -7.18
C SER A 39 -7.95 11.34 -7.75
N ALA A 40 -8.02 10.37 -8.63
CA ALA A 40 -6.85 9.78 -9.27
C ALA A 40 -6.25 10.68 -10.36
N SER A 41 -7.00 11.66 -10.88
CA SER A 41 -6.56 12.62 -11.90
C SER A 41 -5.95 11.94 -13.13
N GLY A 42 -6.67 10.92 -13.67
CA GLY A 42 -6.21 10.18 -14.83
C GLY A 42 -5.18 9.08 -14.53
N GLY A 43 -4.77 8.92 -13.27
CA GLY A 43 -3.79 7.90 -12.89
C GLY A 43 -4.23 6.48 -13.20
N THR A 44 -5.54 6.21 -13.23
CA THR A 44 -6.07 4.88 -13.54
C THR A 44 -5.69 4.39 -14.94
N GLU A 45 -5.33 5.27 -15.84
CA GLU A 45 -4.90 4.93 -17.21
C GLU A 45 -3.44 4.52 -17.27
N HIS A 46 -2.67 4.80 -16.22
CA HIS A 46 -1.22 4.62 -16.20
C HIS A 46 -0.74 3.52 -15.28
N ILE A 47 -1.64 2.83 -14.57
CA ILE A 47 -1.27 1.77 -13.63
C ILE A 47 -2.26 0.61 -13.72
N LYS A 48 -1.76 -0.60 -13.57
CA LYS A 48 -2.60 -1.79 -13.55
C LYS A 48 -3.21 -1.96 -12.17
N ILE A 49 -4.52 -2.22 -12.14
CA ILE A 49 -5.27 -2.51 -10.92
C ILE A 49 -5.74 -3.96 -10.99
N PHE A 50 -5.25 -4.77 -10.06
CA PHE A 50 -5.59 -6.18 -9.98
C PHE A 50 -6.66 -6.39 -8.93
N ARG A 51 -7.80 -6.92 -9.33
CA ARG A 51 -8.91 -7.23 -8.43
C ARG A 51 -8.82 -8.69 -8.02
N VAL A 52 -8.71 -8.95 -6.73
CA VAL A 52 -8.55 -10.31 -6.22
C VAL A 52 -9.66 -10.62 -5.21
N ALA A 53 -10.04 -11.90 -5.15
CA ALA A 53 -11.07 -12.35 -4.22
C ALA A 53 -10.53 -12.42 -2.78
N ASN A 54 -9.27 -12.80 -2.60
CA ASN A 54 -8.67 -13.02 -1.29
C ASN A 54 -7.22 -12.52 -1.27
N ILE A 55 -6.96 -11.55 -0.40
CA ILE A 55 -5.63 -10.95 -0.26
C ILE A 55 -4.59 -11.95 0.25
N ASN A 56 -4.94 -12.76 1.25
CA ASN A 56 -3.98 -13.72 1.82
C ASN A 56 -3.54 -14.78 0.80
N THR A 57 -4.47 -15.27 -0.02
CA THR A 57 -4.14 -16.20 -1.11
C THR A 57 -3.20 -15.55 -2.11
N THR A 58 -3.46 -14.29 -2.46
CA THR A 58 -2.62 -13.52 -3.37
C THR A 58 -1.21 -13.31 -2.80
N ILE A 59 -1.11 -12.99 -1.52
CA ILE A 59 0.17 -12.82 -0.83
C ILE A 59 0.99 -14.11 -0.90
N ARG A 60 0.38 -15.25 -0.60
CA ARG A 60 1.06 -16.55 -0.66
C ARG A 60 1.58 -16.85 -2.08
N PHE A 61 0.77 -16.53 -3.08
CA PHE A 61 1.19 -16.68 -4.48
C PHE A 61 2.39 -15.80 -4.80
N LEU A 62 2.36 -14.52 -4.40
CA LEU A 62 3.44 -13.58 -4.67
C LEU A 62 4.75 -13.98 -3.98
N LYS A 63 4.67 -14.57 -2.79
CA LYS A 63 5.86 -15.12 -2.13
C LYS A 63 6.54 -16.20 -2.97
N THR A 64 5.78 -17.02 -3.68
CA THR A 64 6.36 -18.03 -4.59
C THR A 64 7.06 -17.41 -5.80
N LYS A 65 6.82 -16.13 -6.05
CA LYS A 65 7.42 -15.35 -7.15
C LYS A 65 8.52 -14.41 -6.65
N ASP A 66 9.06 -14.68 -5.47
CA ASP A 66 10.16 -13.95 -4.86
C ASP A 66 9.82 -12.49 -4.49
N PHE A 67 8.57 -12.23 -4.15
CA PHE A 67 8.16 -10.95 -3.59
C PHE A 67 8.34 -10.93 -2.07
N TRP A 68 8.89 -9.84 -1.56
CA TRP A 68 8.96 -9.56 -0.14
C TRP A 68 7.69 -8.83 0.28
N ILE A 69 7.03 -9.32 1.31
CA ILE A 69 5.75 -8.77 1.78
C ILE A 69 5.99 -7.94 3.03
N SER A 70 5.76 -6.64 2.93
CA SER A 70 5.92 -5.69 4.03
C SER A 70 4.56 -5.12 4.43
N ALA A 71 4.14 -5.39 5.64
CA ALA A 71 2.88 -4.90 6.20
C ALA A 71 3.14 -3.62 7.00
N PHE A 72 2.27 -2.64 6.83
CA PHE A 72 2.34 -1.37 7.57
C PHE A 72 1.35 -1.39 8.71
N ASP A 73 1.85 -1.28 9.92
CA ASP A 73 1.07 -1.36 11.15
C ASP A 73 1.64 -0.37 12.17
N VAL A 74 0.75 0.43 12.77
CA VAL A 74 1.15 1.45 13.76
C VAL A 74 1.84 0.85 14.98
N ASN A 75 1.59 -0.43 15.28
CA ASN A 75 2.17 -1.13 16.41
C ASN A 75 3.49 -1.85 16.08
N ALA A 76 3.98 -1.74 14.85
CA ALA A 76 5.26 -2.34 14.49
C ALA A 76 6.41 -1.67 15.24
N SER A 77 7.48 -2.44 15.49
CA SER A 77 8.65 -1.92 16.22
C SER A 77 9.63 -1.19 15.31
N LYS A 78 9.70 -1.54 14.03
CA LYS A 78 10.66 -0.98 13.08
C LYS A 78 10.04 0.07 12.19
N ASP A 79 10.79 1.13 11.94
CA ASP A 79 10.40 2.13 10.94
C ASP A 79 10.72 1.64 9.53
N PHE A 80 9.90 2.01 8.56
CA PHE A 80 10.05 1.53 7.19
C PHE A 80 11.35 2.02 6.53
N THR A 81 11.95 3.10 7.05
CA THR A 81 13.22 3.60 6.55
C THR A 81 14.41 2.71 6.90
N ASP A 82 14.23 1.76 7.79
CA ASP A 82 15.29 0.81 8.17
C ASP A 82 15.46 -0.33 7.15
N ASN A 83 14.61 -0.41 6.15
CA ASN A 83 14.72 -1.39 5.08
C ASN A 83 15.37 -0.77 3.83
N ASN A 84 16.16 -1.53 3.11
CA ASN A 84 16.81 -1.06 1.88
C ASN A 84 15.91 -1.09 0.65
N TRP A 85 14.77 -1.76 0.74
CA TRP A 85 13.76 -1.88 -0.33
C TRP A 85 14.28 -2.47 -1.64
N GLU A 86 15.30 -3.31 -1.57
CA GLU A 86 15.81 -4.01 -2.74
C GLU A 86 14.89 -5.17 -3.14
N GLY A 87 14.91 -5.51 -4.42
CA GLY A 87 14.16 -6.64 -4.96
C GLY A 87 12.70 -6.29 -5.26
N ARG A 88 11.87 -7.34 -5.27
CA ARG A 88 10.44 -7.22 -5.56
C ARG A 88 9.67 -7.06 -4.26
N ASN A 89 8.96 -5.96 -4.14
CA ASN A 89 8.28 -5.60 -2.89
C ASN A 89 6.78 -5.47 -3.07
N VAL A 90 6.05 -5.98 -2.09
CA VAL A 90 4.61 -5.75 -1.92
C VAL A 90 4.41 -4.98 -0.62
N LEU A 91 3.69 -3.88 -0.70
CA LEU A 91 3.35 -3.05 0.46
C LEU A 91 1.90 -3.30 0.82
N LEU A 92 1.64 -3.70 2.07
CA LEU A 92 0.29 -3.95 2.56
C LEU A 92 -0.15 -2.84 3.50
N PHE A 93 -1.30 -2.26 3.20
CA PHE A 93 -1.92 -1.25 4.04
C PHE A 93 -3.31 -1.71 4.46
N GLY A 94 -3.66 -1.48 5.71
CA GLY A 94 -4.95 -1.87 6.26
C GLY A 94 -6.07 -0.91 5.90
N SER A 95 -7.29 -1.28 6.27
CA SER A 95 -8.46 -0.41 6.12
C SER A 95 -8.43 0.71 7.17
N GLU A 96 -9.14 1.79 6.88
CA GLU A 96 -9.29 2.92 7.79
C GLU A 96 -9.93 2.45 9.10
N GLY A 97 -9.28 2.75 10.21
CA GLY A 97 -9.78 2.46 11.56
C GLY A 97 -9.52 1.05 12.08
N PHE A 98 -9.35 0.06 11.21
CA PHE A 98 -9.19 -1.33 11.63
C PHE A 98 -7.79 -1.90 11.41
N GLY A 99 -7.01 -1.32 10.49
CA GLY A 99 -5.69 -1.83 10.14
C GLY A 99 -5.75 -3.19 9.44
N LEU A 100 -4.68 -3.95 9.57
CA LEU A 100 -4.55 -5.28 8.97
C LEU A 100 -4.95 -6.36 9.99
N ARG A 101 -5.54 -7.45 9.48
CA ARG A 101 -5.90 -8.60 10.31
C ARG A 101 -4.64 -9.35 10.76
N LYS A 102 -4.76 -10.06 11.90
CA LYS A 102 -3.64 -10.80 12.50
C LYS A 102 -3.03 -11.82 11.54
N ASN A 103 -3.84 -12.57 10.80
CA ASN A 103 -3.33 -13.57 9.87
C ASN A 103 -2.60 -12.94 8.68
N THR A 104 -3.02 -11.77 8.25
CA THR A 104 -2.32 -11.01 7.21
C THR A 104 -0.97 -10.53 7.72
N LEU A 105 -0.92 -10.00 8.93
CA LEU A 105 0.32 -9.59 9.57
C LEU A 105 1.28 -10.77 9.74
N SER A 106 0.79 -11.92 10.20
CA SER A 106 1.62 -13.11 10.43
C SER A 106 2.15 -13.73 9.13
N ASN A 107 1.45 -13.52 8.00
CA ASN A 107 1.90 -13.98 6.68
C ASN A 107 2.88 -13.00 6.01
N SER A 108 3.10 -11.84 6.59
CA SER A 108 4.02 -10.85 6.06
C SER A 108 5.46 -11.18 6.45
N ASP A 109 6.40 -10.85 5.59
CA ASP A 109 7.83 -11.04 5.87
C ASP A 109 8.33 -10.00 6.85
N TYR A 110 7.81 -8.77 6.74
CA TYR A 110 8.19 -7.64 7.58
C TYR A 110 6.96 -6.88 8.04
N GLN A 111 7.09 -6.24 9.19
CA GLN A 111 6.11 -5.30 9.70
C GLN A 111 6.83 -3.99 10.01
N PHE A 112 6.33 -2.91 9.41
CA PHE A 112 6.92 -1.58 9.55
C PHE A 112 5.89 -0.57 9.99
N LYS A 113 6.38 0.51 10.56
CA LYS A 113 5.57 1.69 10.86
C LYS A 113 6.17 2.92 10.19
N VAL A 114 5.40 3.97 10.10
CA VAL A 114 5.88 5.31 9.80
C VAL A 114 6.02 6.03 11.13
N LYS A 115 7.24 6.34 11.54
CA LYS A 115 7.49 7.03 12.81
C LYS A 115 6.83 8.39 12.80
N MET A 116 6.03 8.66 13.82
CA MET A 116 5.28 9.91 13.97
C MET A 116 5.37 10.43 15.39
N ASN A 117 4.95 11.68 15.58
CA ASN A 117 4.73 12.23 16.89
C ASN A 117 3.61 11.44 17.59
N THR A 118 3.81 11.14 18.87
CA THR A 118 2.87 10.36 19.67
C THR A 118 1.52 11.03 19.91
N ARG A 119 1.41 12.32 19.60
CA ARG A 119 0.14 13.08 19.71
C ARG A 119 -0.89 12.68 18.66
N VAL A 120 -0.45 11.98 17.62
CA VAL A 120 -1.31 11.53 16.53
C VAL A 120 -1.30 10.01 16.49
N GLU A 121 -2.46 9.38 16.48
CA GLU A 121 -2.58 7.92 16.45
C GLU A 121 -2.19 7.33 15.10
N SER A 122 -2.61 7.99 14.01
CA SER A 122 -2.35 7.53 12.65
C SER A 122 -2.50 8.68 11.67
N LEU A 123 -1.88 8.53 10.50
CA LEU A 123 -2.14 9.39 9.35
C LEU A 123 -3.28 8.81 8.53
N ASN A 124 -3.91 9.67 7.73
CA ASN A 124 -4.81 9.22 6.68
C ASN A 124 -4.05 8.23 5.77
N ILE A 125 -4.72 7.16 5.35
CA ILE A 125 -4.08 6.07 4.58
C ILE A 125 -3.42 6.58 3.29
N SER A 126 -4.06 7.49 2.57
CA SER A 126 -3.48 8.00 1.32
C SER A 126 -2.22 8.82 1.58
N ASN A 127 -2.15 9.55 2.69
CA ASN A 127 -0.95 10.28 3.09
C ASN A 127 0.18 9.32 3.45
N THR A 128 -0.12 8.27 4.19
CA THR A 128 0.85 7.23 4.54
C THR A 128 1.44 6.58 3.29
N VAL A 129 0.58 6.20 2.35
CA VAL A 129 1.01 5.60 1.09
C VAL A 129 1.92 6.55 0.31
N SER A 130 1.56 7.84 0.24
CA SER A 130 2.39 8.84 -0.44
C SER A 130 3.77 8.97 0.17
N VAL A 131 3.85 9.05 1.48
CA VAL A 131 5.12 9.18 2.20
C VAL A 131 6.00 7.95 1.95
N VAL A 132 5.43 6.76 2.09
CA VAL A 132 6.16 5.51 1.92
C VAL A 132 6.64 5.33 0.48
N CYS A 133 5.76 5.53 -0.48
CA CYS A 133 6.09 5.37 -1.90
C CYS A 133 7.14 6.37 -2.36
N HIS A 134 7.05 7.61 -1.92
CA HIS A 134 8.06 8.63 -2.24
C HIS A 134 9.43 8.24 -1.72
N TYR A 135 9.50 7.81 -0.46
CA TYR A 135 10.76 7.37 0.14
C TYR A 135 11.39 6.21 -0.64
N ILE A 136 10.59 5.21 -0.96
CA ILE A 136 11.06 4.03 -1.70
C ILE A 136 11.53 4.43 -3.09
N PHE A 137 10.78 5.27 -3.78
CA PHE A 137 11.13 5.79 -5.10
C PHE A 137 12.49 6.46 -5.09
N LYS A 138 12.71 7.36 -4.12
CA LYS A 138 14.01 8.03 -3.96
C LYS A 138 15.15 7.06 -3.64
N THR A 139 14.88 6.08 -2.78
CA THR A 139 15.87 5.12 -2.34
C THR A 139 16.33 4.22 -3.49
N ILE A 140 15.39 3.71 -4.29
CA ILE A 140 15.68 2.83 -5.41
C ILE A 140 16.35 3.59 -6.57
N ASN A 141 15.93 4.82 -6.83
CA ASN A 141 16.40 5.62 -7.97
C ASN A 141 17.62 6.48 -7.66
N LYS A 142 18.30 6.24 -6.55
CA LYS A 142 19.55 6.94 -6.21
C LYS A 142 20.74 6.57 -7.09
N LYS A 143 20.57 5.57 -7.93
CA LYS A 143 21.66 5.06 -8.76
C LYS A 143 21.74 5.79 -10.07
#